data_e7da6452fe6aa57f129d36d2c3d46e96
#
_entry.id   e7da6452fe6aa57f129d36d2c3d46e96
#
_cell.length_a   1.000
_cell.length_b   1.000
_cell.length_c   1.000
_cell.angle_alpha   90.00
_cell.angle_beta   90.00
_cell.angle_gamma   90.00
#
_symmetry.space_group_name_H-M   'P 1'
#
loop_
_entity.id
_entity.type
_entity.pdbx_description
1 polymer ?
#
loop_
_entity_poly.entity_id
_entity_poly.type
_entity_poly.pdbx_seq_one_letter_code
_entity_poly.pdbx_strand_id
1 'polypeptide(L)'
;MLFSKKAKEIAIKKGVDFANETSELENHTFDIITMWHVLEHVPDLEKQIQELKRLLKPNGTLIVAVPNFKSYDANYYKEYWAAFDVPIHFWHFSRKAIKLLFEKENMKLEQVLPMKFDSFYVSLLSEKYKTGKMNFIKAFFIGLKSNWKAQKTSEYSSHIYILKNN
;
A
#
# COMPACT_ATOMS: atom_id res chain seq x y z
N MET A 1 15.53 -1.51 -4.65
CA MET A 1 14.38 -2.22 -5.24
C MET A 1 14.73 -2.64 -6.66
N LEU A 2 14.81 -3.94 -6.96
CA LEU A 2 15.18 -4.42 -8.32
C LEU A 2 13.93 -4.36 -9.20
N PHE A 3 13.75 -3.27 -9.92
CA PHE A 3 12.77 -3.23 -11.00
C PHE A 3 13.14 -4.25 -12.09
N SER A 4 12.16 -5.00 -12.55
CA SER A 4 12.37 -5.86 -13.71
C SER A 4 12.82 -4.99 -14.90
N LYS A 5 13.92 -5.36 -15.58
CA LYS A 5 14.44 -4.63 -16.76
C LYS A 5 13.32 -4.35 -17.77
N LYS A 6 12.43 -5.32 -17.98
CA LYS A 6 11.30 -5.21 -18.89
C LYS A 6 10.28 -4.14 -18.45
N ALA A 7 10.01 -4.02 -17.14
CA ALA A 7 9.12 -2.98 -16.62
C ALA A 7 9.72 -1.58 -16.83
N LYS A 8 11.01 -1.42 -16.57
CA LYS A 8 11.74 -0.16 -16.81
C LYS A 8 11.70 0.25 -18.28
N GLU A 9 11.96 -0.68 -19.20
CA GLU A 9 11.89 -0.42 -20.65
C GLU A 9 10.51 0.03 -21.12
N ILE A 10 9.44 -0.62 -20.61
CA ILE A 10 8.07 -0.25 -20.94
C ILE A 10 7.74 1.15 -20.43
N ALA A 11 8.14 1.50 -19.23
CA ALA A 11 7.88 2.79 -18.63
C ALA A 11 8.63 3.92 -19.38
N ILE A 12 9.90 3.72 -19.73
CA ILE A 12 10.69 4.65 -20.56
C ILE A 12 10.01 4.88 -21.91
N LYS A 13 9.54 3.82 -22.59
CA LYS A 13 8.79 3.93 -23.85
C LYS A 13 7.50 4.75 -23.70
N LYS A 14 6.94 4.82 -22.51
CA LYS A 14 5.75 5.63 -22.18
C LYS A 14 6.10 7.06 -21.73
N GLY A 15 7.36 7.48 -21.81
CA GLY A 15 7.80 8.83 -21.45
C GLY A 15 7.99 9.05 -19.94
N VAL A 16 8.18 7.98 -19.18
CA VAL A 16 8.50 8.10 -17.76
C VAL A 16 9.99 8.32 -17.56
N ASP A 17 10.35 9.40 -16.88
CA ASP A 17 11.73 9.65 -16.45
C ASP A 17 12.08 8.77 -15.25
N PHE A 18 13.26 8.17 -15.30
CA PHE A 18 13.76 7.32 -14.23
C PHE A 18 14.93 7.98 -13.49
N ALA A 19 14.79 8.16 -12.19
CA ALA A 19 15.93 8.28 -11.30
C ALA A 19 16.47 6.89 -10.96
N ASN A 20 17.78 6.70 -10.95
CA ASN A 20 18.38 5.42 -10.55
C ASN A 20 18.25 5.26 -9.03
N GLU A 21 18.56 6.30 -8.29
CA GLU A 21 18.41 6.35 -6.85
C GLU A 21 17.76 7.67 -6.43
N THR A 22 16.94 7.62 -5.39
CA THR A 22 16.28 8.82 -4.86
C THR A 22 17.26 9.78 -4.20
N SER A 23 18.39 9.27 -3.69
CA SER A 23 19.47 10.06 -3.12
C SER A 23 20.12 11.07 -4.11
N GLU A 24 19.97 10.84 -5.41
CA GLU A 24 20.45 11.74 -6.46
C GLU A 24 19.51 12.95 -6.69
N LEU A 25 18.30 12.87 -6.14
CA LEU A 25 17.29 13.92 -6.29
C LEU A 25 17.45 15.02 -5.22
N GLU A 26 17.22 16.26 -5.63
CA GLU A 26 17.30 17.41 -4.72
C GLU A 26 16.18 17.38 -3.66
N ASN A 27 16.43 18.03 -2.52
CA ASN A 27 15.44 18.20 -1.48
C ASN A 27 14.26 19.05 -1.99
N HIS A 28 13.07 18.76 -1.48
CA HIS A 28 11.88 19.56 -1.76
C HIS A 28 11.56 19.73 -3.26
N THR A 29 11.76 18.66 -4.03
CA THR A 29 11.54 18.68 -5.49
C THR A 29 10.07 18.46 -5.84
N PHE A 30 9.36 17.57 -5.11
CA PHE A 30 8.05 17.10 -5.52
C PHE A 30 6.91 17.75 -4.74
N ASP A 31 5.87 18.18 -5.47
CA ASP A 31 4.59 18.57 -4.89
C ASP A 31 3.77 17.38 -4.42
N ILE A 32 3.89 16.26 -5.14
CA ILE A 32 3.17 15.01 -4.86
C ILE A 32 4.11 13.82 -5.06
N ILE A 33 4.11 12.90 -4.09
CA ILE A 33 4.73 11.57 -4.23
C ILE A 33 3.66 10.51 -4.01
N THR A 34 3.68 9.43 -4.80
CA THR A 34 2.72 8.32 -4.65
C THR A 34 3.42 6.99 -4.52
N MET A 35 2.91 6.14 -3.62
CA MET A 35 3.34 4.75 -3.43
C MET A 35 2.12 3.83 -3.46
N TRP A 36 2.02 2.99 -4.48
CA TRP A 36 0.91 2.06 -4.66
C TRP A 36 1.41 0.63 -4.42
N HIS A 37 1.09 0.07 -3.26
CA HIS A 37 1.57 -1.24 -2.82
C HIS A 37 3.10 -1.37 -2.95
N VAL A 38 3.81 -0.46 -2.31
CA VAL A 38 5.29 -0.39 -2.32
C VAL A 38 5.85 -0.35 -0.91
N LEU A 39 5.18 0.37 0.01
CA LEU A 39 5.71 0.61 1.35
C LEU A 39 5.89 -0.69 2.16
N GLU A 40 5.02 -1.68 1.93
CA GLU A 40 5.10 -3.00 2.55
C GLU A 40 6.33 -3.81 2.13
N HIS A 41 6.96 -3.47 1.00
CA HIS A 41 8.15 -4.14 0.47
C HIS A 41 9.47 -3.48 0.89
N VAL A 42 9.43 -2.37 1.59
CA VAL A 42 10.62 -1.59 1.94
C VAL A 42 11.31 -2.21 3.16
N PRO A 43 12.60 -2.59 3.08
CA PRO A 43 13.29 -3.22 4.21
C PRO A 43 13.45 -2.29 5.41
N ASP A 44 13.82 -1.03 5.16
CA ASP A 44 14.05 0.01 6.17
C ASP A 44 12.98 1.09 6.07
N LEU A 45 11.93 0.91 6.87
CA LEU A 45 10.74 1.74 6.81
C LEU A 45 10.98 3.18 7.29
N GLU A 46 11.79 3.33 8.33
CA GLU A 46 12.11 4.64 8.91
C GLU A 46 12.91 5.49 7.92
N LYS A 47 13.95 4.92 7.35
CA LYS A 47 14.78 5.58 6.33
C LYS A 47 13.97 5.95 5.09
N GLN A 48 13.06 5.07 4.66
CA GLN A 48 12.21 5.33 3.51
C GLN A 48 11.28 6.53 3.76
N ILE A 49 10.68 6.65 4.95
CA ILE A 49 9.78 7.76 5.27
C ILE A 49 10.56 9.08 5.36
N GLN A 50 11.75 9.06 5.96
CA GLN A 50 12.62 10.23 5.99
C GLN A 50 13.00 10.70 4.60
N GLU A 51 13.29 9.76 3.69
CA GLU A 51 13.59 10.06 2.30
C GLU A 51 12.38 10.65 1.55
N LEU A 52 11.20 10.07 1.72
CA LEU A 52 9.96 10.61 1.14
C LEU A 52 9.70 12.04 1.64
N LYS A 53 9.90 12.28 2.95
CA LYS A 53 9.77 13.61 3.53
C LYS A 53 10.78 14.60 2.97
N ARG A 54 12.05 14.20 2.82
CA ARG A 54 13.12 15.02 2.24
C ARG A 54 12.80 15.48 0.84
N LEU A 55 12.23 14.59 0.03
CA LEU A 55 11.90 14.85 -1.38
C LEU A 55 10.65 15.72 -1.56
N LEU A 56 9.70 15.66 -0.63
CA LEU A 56 8.48 16.46 -0.68
C LEU A 56 8.79 17.94 -0.35
N LYS A 57 8.19 18.84 -1.12
CA LYS A 57 8.13 20.27 -0.78
C LYS A 57 7.41 20.48 0.57
N PRO A 58 7.65 21.61 1.25
CA PRO A 58 6.78 22.06 2.33
C PRO A 58 5.32 22.09 1.85
N ASN A 59 4.40 21.54 2.64
CA ASN A 59 2.99 21.30 2.27
C ASN A 59 2.76 20.33 1.09
N GLY A 60 3.79 19.65 0.61
CA GLY A 60 3.69 18.59 -0.39
C GLY A 60 2.83 17.41 0.11
N THR A 61 2.27 16.65 -0.83
CA THR A 61 1.35 15.55 -0.54
C THR A 61 2.01 14.19 -0.81
N LEU A 62 1.96 13.30 0.18
CA LEU A 62 2.30 11.90 0.01
C LEU A 62 1.01 11.06 -0.03
N ILE A 63 0.87 10.24 -1.06
CA ILE A 63 -0.24 9.30 -1.21
C ILE A 63 0.31 7.89 -1.10
N VAL A 64 -0.12 7.15 -0.08
CA VAL A 64 0.34 5.77 0.17
C VAL A 64 -0.83 4.81 0.15
N ALA A 65 -0.79 3.81 -0.70
CA ALA A 65 -1.75 2.72 -0.70
C ALA A 65 -1.08 1.43 -0.20
N VAL A 66 -1.66 0.81 0.84
CA VAL A 66 -1.16 -0.44 1.45
C VAL A 66 -2.29 -1.33 1.93
N PRO A 67 -2.06 -2.66 2.01
CA PRO A 67 -3.00 -3.60 2.61
C PRO A 67 -3.19 -3.36 4.11
N ASN A 68 -4.38 -3.72 4.60
CA ASN A 68 -4.77 -3.60 6.00
C ASN A 68 -5.11 -4.97 6.60
N PHE A 69 -4.22 -5.51 7.43
CA PHE A 69 -4.42 -6.82 8.06
C PHE A 69 -5.57 -6.88 9.07
N LYS A 70 -6.19 -5.73 9.42
CA LYS A 70 -7.38 -5.67 10.29
C LYS A 70 -8.69 -5.85 9.53
N SER A 71 -8.66 -5.98 8.22
CA SER A 71 -9.85 -6.16 7.38
C SER A 71 -10.58 -7.47 7.69
N TYR A 72 -11.85 -7.53 7.27
CA TYR A 72 -12.64 -8.76 7.44
C TYR A 72 -12.07 -9.92 6.62
N ASP A 73 -11.68 -9.70 5.38
CA ASP A 73 -11.09 -10.74 4.51
C ASP A 73 -9.76 -11.25 5.07
N ALA A 74 -8.90 -10.40 5.64
CA ALA A 74 -7.70 -10.82 6.35
C ALA A 74 -8.04 -11.75 7.54
N ASN A 75 -9.00 -11.37 8.36
CA ASN A 75 -9.47 -12.20 9.48
C ASN A 75 -10.13 -13.51 9.04
N TYR A 76 -10.78 -13.54 7.87
CA TYR A 76 -11.45 -14.71 7.32
C TYR A 76 -10.46 -15.72 6.76
N TYR A 77 -9.47 -15.26 5.97
CA TYR A 77 -8.47 -16.14 5.33
C TYR A 77 -7.31 -16.50 6.24
N LYS A 78 -7.07 -15.71 7.30
CA LYS A 78 -5.96 -15.91 8.25
C LYS A 78 -4.62 -16.05 7.52
N GLU A 79 -3.86 -17.11 7.78
CA GLU A 79 -2.57 -17.42 7.16
C GLU A 79 -2.60 -17.51 5.62
N TYR A 80 -3.78 -17.74 5.05
CA TYR A 80 -3.98 -17.80 3.58
C TYR A 80 -4.34 -16.46 2.97
N TRP A 81 -4.40 -15.37 3.77
CA TRP A 81 -4.69 -14.06 3.22
C TRP A 81 -3.57 -13.61 2.28
N ALA A 82 -3.90 -13.42 0.99
CA ALA A 82 -2.90 -13.22 -0.05
C ALA A 82 -2.05 -11.95 0.16
N ALA A 83 -2.59 -10.94 0.82
CA ALA A 83 -1.84 -9.72 1.08
C ALA A 83 -0.87 -9.82 2.27
N PHE A 84 -0.73 -10.99 2.91
CA PHE A 84 0.44 -11.23 3.75
C PHE A 84 1.70 -11.42 2.94
N ASP A 85 1.63 -12.11 1.80
CA ASP A 85 2.68 -12.28 0.78
C ASP A 85 4.11 -12.46 1.34
N VAL A 86 4.24 -13.31 2.36
CA VAL A 86 5.53 -13.58 3.04
C VAL A 86 6.39 -14.48 2.15
N PRO A 87 7.70 -14.22 2.00
CA PRO A 87 8.53 -13.18 2.67
C PRO A 87 8.67 -11.85 1.90
N ILE A 88 7.87 -11.60 0.88
CA ILE A 88 7.99 -10.44 0.00
C ILE A 88 7.53 -9.16 0.69
N HIS A 89 6.42 -9.22 1.45
CA HIS A 89 6.00 -8.14 2.33
C HIS A 89 6.75 -8.23 3.65
N PHE A 90 7.59 -7.24 3.93
CA PHE A 90 8.29 -7.10 5.21
C PHE A 90 7.37 -6.57 6.31
N TRP A 91 6.34 -5.78 5.94
CA TRP A 91 5.48 -5.07 6.87
C TRP A 91 4.00 -5.32 6.60
N HIS A 92 3.25 -5.43 7.69
CA HIS A 92 1.79 -5.53 7.63
C HIS A 92 1.19 -4.38 8.43
N PHE A 93 0.41 -3.55 7.77
CA PHE A 93 -0.06 -2.30 8.33
C PHE A 93 -1.50 -2.38 8.86
N SER A 94 -1.76 -1.59 9.91
CA SER A 94 -3.08 -1.15 10.31
C SER A 94 -3.18 0.36 10.16
N ARG A 95 -4.39 0.90 10.14
CA ARG A 95 -4.62 2.36 10.08
C ARG A 95 -3.90 3.10 11.20
N LYS A 96 -3.95 2.55 12.43
CA LYS A 96 -3.24 3.11 13.58
C LYS A 96 -1.73 3.10 13.40
N ALA A 97 -1.17 2.02 12.87
CA ALA A 97 0.26 1.90 12.64
C ALA A 97 0.75 2.95 11.62
N ILE A 98 0.06 3.08 10.48
CA ILE A 98 0.39 4.10 9.47
C ILE A 98 0.35 5.50 10.08
N LYS A 99 -0.72 5.84 10.81
CA LYS A 99 -0.82 7.16 11.46
C LYS A 99 0.38 7.44 12.36
N LEU A 100 0.69 6.54 13.30
CA LEU A 100 1.80 6.73 14.24
C LEU A 100 3.16 6.79 13.55
N LEU A 101 3.35 5.98 12.50
CA LEU A 101 4.59 5.91 11.75
C LEU A 101 4.93 7.25 11.09
N PHE A 102 3.96 7.86 10.42
CA PHE A 102 4.17 9.15 9.75
C PHE A 102 4.13 10.35 10.70
N GLU A 103 3.34 10.30 11.78
CA GLU A 103 3.36 11.34 12.84
C GLU A 103 4.72 11.45 13.53
N LYS A 104 5.45 10.32 13.70
CA LYS A 104 6.81 10.31 14.23
C LYS A 104 7.77 11.20 13.41
N GLU A 105 7.55 11.26 12.10
CA GLU A 105 8.32 12.11 11.19
C GLU A 105 7.66 13.49 10.94
N ASN A 106 6.74 13.91 11.81
CA ASN A 106 6.02 15.18 11.69
C ASN A 106 5.23 15.34 10.37
N MET A 107 4.78 14.23 9.79
CA MET A 107 3.85 14.26 8.66
C MET A 107 2.42 14.10 9.16
N LYS A 108 1.52 14.93 8.66
CA LYS A 108 0.12 14.93 9.09
C LYS A 108 -0.73 14.03 8.20
N LEU A 109 -1.39 13.04 8.80
CA LEU A 109 -2.42 12.27 8.11
C LEU A 109 -3.69 13.12 7.96
N GLU A 110 -4.05 13.48 6.72
CA GLU A 110 -5.23 14.27 6.42
C GLU A 110 -6.46 13.42 6.13
N GLN A 111 -6.27 12.36 5.34
CA GLN A 111 -7.40 11.55 4.89
C GLN A 111 -7.02 10.08 4.74
N VAL A 112 -7.99 9.20 4.98
CA VAL A 112 -7.91 7.76 4.69
C VAL A 112 -9.07 7.40 3.77
N LEU A 113 -8.76 6.89 2.58
CA LEU A 113 -9.74 6.47 1.59
C LEU A 113 -9.74 4.95 1.43
N PRO A 114 -10.90 4.34 1.16
CA PRO A 114 -11.00 2.90 0.96
C PRO A 114 -10.57 2.48 -0.46
N MET A 115 -9.84 1.36 -0.58
CA MET A 115 -9.63 0.66 -1.85
C MET A 115 -10.61 -0.53 -1.93
N LYS A 116 -11.84 -0.26 -2.35
CA LYS A 116 -12.92 -1.26 -2.30
C LYS A 116 -12.71 -2.46 -3.22
N PHE A 117 -12.01 -2.29 -4.34
CA PHE A 117 -11.78 -3.38 -5.30
C PHE A 117 -10.75 -4.40 -4.82
N ASP A 118 -9.83 -4.01 -3.97
CA ASP A 118 -8.78 -4.89 -3.43
C ASP A 118 -9.34 -6.09 -2.69
N SER A 119 -10.44 -5.92 -1.94
CA SER A 119 -11.06 -7.02 -1.21
C SER A 119 -11.47 -8.18 -2.11
N PHE A 120 -11.87 -7.92 -3.35
CA PHE A 120 -12.24 -8.96 -4.33
C PHE A 120 -11.00 -9.66 -4.90
N TYR A 121 -10.01 -8.88 -5.30
CA TYR A 121 -8.76 -9.39 -5.86
C TYR A 121 -7.99 -10.20 -4.83
N VAL A 122 -7.80 -9.65 -3.64
CA VAL A 122 -7.11 -10.34 -2.54
C VAL A 122 -7.85 -11.59 -2.11
N SER A 123 -9.20 -11.56 -2.03
CA SER A 123 -9.99 -12.76 -1.73
C SER A 123 -9.83 -13.83 -2.79
N LEU A 124 -9.74 -13.47 -4.08
CA LEU A 124 -9.55 -14.42 -5.18
C LEU A 124 -8.21 -15.15 -5.07
N LEU A 125 -7.14 -14.42 -4.80
CA LEU A 125 -5.82 -14.99 -4.58
C LEU A 125 -5.76 -15.84 -3.29
N SER A 126 -6.43 -15.38 -2.23
CA SER A 126 -6.52 -16.12 -0.96
C SER A 126 -7.26 -17.45 -1.10
N GLU A 127 -8.30 -17.53 -1.93
CA GLU A 127 -8.94 -18.81 -2.26
C GLU A 127 -7.95 -19.75 -2.97
N LYS A 128 -7.15 -19.23 -3.89
CA LYS A 128 -6.10 -20.02 -4.56
C LYS A 128 -5.08 -20.57 -3.56
N TYR A 129 -4.61 -19.75 -2.62
CA TYR A 129 -3.64 -20.17 -1.60
C TYR A 129 -4.24 -21.21 -0.65
N LYS A 130 -5.52 -21.04 -0.27
CA LYS A 130 -6.21 -21.93 0.67
C LYS A 130 -6.62 -23.27 0.07
N THR A 131 -7.02 -23.31 -1.20
CA THR A 131 -7.66 -24.47 -1.81
C THR A 131 -6.95 -25.02 -3.05
N GLY A 132 -5.89 -24.34 -3.51
CA GLY A 132 -5.20 -24.65 -4.76
C GLY A 132 -5.91 -24.17 -6.02
N LYS A 133 -7.14 -23.62 -5.91
CA LYS A 133 -7.97 -23.19 -7.06
C LYS A 133 -8.59 -21.81 -6.78
N MET A 134 -8.74 -21.01 -7.83
CA MET A 134 -9.50 -19.77 -7.75
C MET A 134 -11.00 -20.06 -7.70
N ASN A 135 -11.65 -19.65 -6.62
CA ASN A 135 -13.11 -19.72 -6.50
C ASN A 135 -13.69 -18.30 -6.60
N PHE A 136 -14.06 -17.91 -7.83
CA PHE A 136 -14.55 -16.57 -8.13
C PHE A 136 -15.84 -16.20 -7.36
N ILE A 137 -16.77 -17.14 -7.25
CA ILE A 137 -18.05 -16.92 -6.58
C ILE A 137 -17.82 -16.65 -5.10
N LYS A 138 -17.05 -17.50 -4.43
CA LYS A 138 -16.76 -17.37 -3.01
C LYS A 138 -15.93 -16.12 -2.72
N ALA A 139 -14.89 -15.85 -3.53
CA ALA A 139 -14.07 -14.67 -3.43
C ALA A 139 -14.90 -13.38 -3.56
N PHE A 140 -15.84 -13.35 -4.50
CA PHE A 140 -16.77 -12.23 -4.68
C PHE A 140 -17.60 -11.98 -3.41
N PHE A 141 -18.24 -13.01 -2.85
CA PHE A 141 -19.04 -12.86 -1.64
C PHE A 141 -18.21 -12.47 -0.40
N ILE A 142 -17.00 -13.00 -0.26
CA ILE A 142 -16.11 -12.60 0.84
C ILE A 142 -15.67 -11.14 0.68
N GLY A 143 -15.26 -10.72 -0.52
CA GLY A 143 -14.89 -9.33 -0.81
C GLY A 143 -16.05 -8.36 -0.57
N LEU A 144 -17.26 -8.73 -1.02
CA LEU A 144 -18.47 -7.95 -0.77
C LEU A 144 -18.76 -7.82 0.73
N LYS A 145 -18.68 -8.93 1.47
CA LYS A 145 -18.89 -8.94 2.92
C LYS A 145 -17.82 -8.14 3.66
N SER A 146 -16.56 -8.18 3.18
CA SER A 146 -15.47 -7.35 3.71
C SER A 146 -15.81 -5.87 3.57
N ASN A 147 -16.17 -5.42 2.38
CA ASN A 147 -16.57 -4.04 2.14
C ASN A 147 -17.81 -3.63 2.94
N TRP A 148 -18.81 -4.50 3.05
CA TRP A 148 -20.00 -4.22 3.84
C TRP A 148 -19.69 -4.04 5.34
N LYS A 149 -18.88 -4.91 5.92
CA LYS A 149 -18.42 -4.76 7.31
C LYS A 149 -17.59 -3.50 7.51
N ALA A 150 -16.73 -3.19 6.53
CA ALA A 150 -15.87 -2.02 6.56
C ALA A 150 -16.66 -0.69 6.58
N GLN A 151 -17.90 -0.65 6.09
CA GLN A 151 -18.75 0.54 6.23
C GLN A 151 -18.97 0.96 7.70
N LYS A 152 -18.99 0.01 8.63
CA LYS A 152 -19.15 0.28 10.07
C LYS A 152 -17.80 0.42 10.80
N THR A 153 -16.80 -0.37 10.41
CA THR A 153 -15.52 -0.44 11.11
C THR A 153 -14.45 0.46 10.50
N SER A 154 -14.64 0.90 9.27
CA SER A 154 -13.65 1.55 8.41
C SER A 154 -12.41 0.69 8.13
N GLU A 155 -12.48 -0.65 8.34
CA GLU A 155 -11.37 -1.58 8.12
C GLU A 155 -11.54 -2.28 6.76
N TYR A 156 -11.28 -1.54 5.68
CA TYR A 156 -11.25 -2.08 4.31
C TYR A 156 -9.99 -2.93 4.09
N SER A 157 -9.99 -3.77 3.05
CA SER A 157 -8.87 -4.66 2.71
C SER A 157 -7.56 -3.92 2.45
N SER A 158 -7.66 -2.78 1.78
CA SER A 158 -6.56 -1.83 1.59
C SER A 158 -7.05 -0.40 1.76
N HIS A 159 -6.15 0.51 2.10
CA HIS A 159 -6.44 1.92 2.25
C HIS A 159 -5.45 2.78 1.46
N ILE A 160 -5.93 3.95 1.03
CA ILE A 160 -5.11 5.05 0.53
C ILE A 160 -5.01 6.09 1.65
N TYR A 161 -3.82 6.42 2.04
CA TYR A 161 -3.50 7.44 3.03
C TYR A 161 -3.00 8.70 2.33
N ILE A 162 -3.61 9.84 2.63
CA ILE A 162 -3.19 11.16 2.16
C ILE A 162 -2.51 11.87 3.32
N LEU A 163 -1.23 12.13 3.16
CA LEU A 163 -0.36 12.73 4.17
C LEU A 163 0.21 14.04 3.67
N LYS A 164 0.41 14.98 4.56
CA LYS A 164 1.05 16.27 4.29
C LYS A 164 2.40 16.37 4.97
N ASN A 165 3.35 16.94 4.25
CA ASN A 165 4.64 17.35 4.78
C ASN A 165 4.45 18.71 5.46
N ASN A 166 4.56 18.76 6.77
CA ASN A 166 4.46 20.02 7.55
C ASN A 166 5.81 20.71 7.64
#